data_bfae61f0aa83fe361b028145098322be
#
_entry.id   bfae61f0aa83fe361b028145098322be
#
_cell.length_a   1.000
_cell.length_b   1.000
_cell.length_c   1.000
_cell.angle_alpha   90.00
_cell.angle_beta   90.00
_cell.angle_gamma   90.00
#
_symmetry.space_group_name_H-M   'P 1'
#
loop_
_entity.id
_entity.type
_entity.pdbx_description
1 polymer ?
#
loop_
_entity_poly.entity_id
_entity_poly.type
_entity_poly.pdbx_seq_one_letter_code
_entity_poly.pdbx_strand_id
1 'polypeptide(L)'
;MTATCIVLNGTSCSGKSSIAAVLQELWPRPLQVSGVDTFLASQSARFFASDGRVVAGFSWIPVTVDGQPAFDVVPGPLGLGMIKASHAYWAACAAAGLDQVIDDVWLVPDQPAGLQDALAAANTLWVGVHCPLAIAEQRERERGDRTVGTVRGQHARVHTFRKYDVDVDTSVAAPRECADAILAALDARPTSRLPAAP
;
A
#
# COMPACT_ATOMS: atom_id res chain seq x y z
N MET A 1 2.65 -23.73 -8.76
CA MET A 1 3.71 -22.95 -8.09
C MET A 1 3.04 -22.03 -7.10
N THR A 2 3.65 -21.78 -5.94
CA THR A 2 3.13 -20.82 -4.96
C THR A 2 3.32 -19.40 -5.50
N ALA A 3 2.27 -18.59 -5.52
CA ALA A 3 2.37 -17.21 -5.96
C ALA A 3 3.23 -16.38 -4.99
N THR A 4 3.97 -15.42 -5.53
CA THR A 4 4.69 -14.43 -4.74
C THR A 4 3.85 -13.14 -4.65
N CYS A 5 3.69 -12.64 -3.43
CA CYS A 5 3.00 -11.39 -3.14
C CYS A 5 3.96 -10.41 -2.46
N ILE A 6 4.20 -9.25 -3.06
CA ILE A 6 4.97 -8.16 -2.46
C ILE A 6 3.97 -7.11 -1.99
N VAL A 7 3.85 -6.91 -0.68
CA VAL A 7 2.94 -5.93 -0.10
C VAL A 7 3.72 -4.69 0.30
N LEU A 8 3.49 -3.59 -0.40
CA LEU A 8 4.07 -2.28 -0.12
C LEU A 8 3.12 -1.50 0.78
N ASN A 9 3.54 -1.10 1.97
CA ASN A 9 2.79 -0.20 2.83
C ASN A 9 3.58 1.08 3.12
N GLY A 10 2.90 2.20 3.12
CA GLY A 10 3.44 3.53 3.39
C GLY A 10 2.38 4.59 3.16
N THR A 11 2.65 5.84 3.54
CA THR A 11 1.72 6.95 3.33
C THR A 11 1.39 7.15 1.85
N SER A 12 0.31 7.85 1.57
CA SER A 12 0.15 8.47 0.25
C SER A 12 1.43 9.23 -0.11
N CYS A 13 1.78 9.31 -1.39
CA CYS A 13 2.98 10.01 -1.88
C CYS A 13 4.35 9.50 -1.36
N SER A 14 4.41 8.34 -0.68
CA SER A 14 5.69 7.76 -0.25
C SER A 14 6.50 7.10 -1.38
N GLY A 15 5.98 7.00 -2.61
CA GLY A 15 6.71 6.43 -3.75
C GLY A 15 6.41 4.95 -4.03
N LYS A 16 5.46 4.32 -3.35
CA LYS A 16 5.07 2.90 -3.54
C LYS A 16 4.75 2.56 -4.99
N SER A 17 3.92 3.36 -5.65
CA SER A 17 3.51 3.11 -7.05
C SER A 17 4.69 3.18 -8.02
N SER A 18 5.68 4.04 -7.77
CA SER A 18 6.91 4.10 -8.58
C SER A 18 7.76 2.84 -8.38
N ILE A 19 7.88 2.35 -7.15
CA ILE A 19 8.56 1.08 -6.86
C ILE A 19 7.82 -0.08 -7.51
N ALA A 20 6.48 -0.13 -7.41
CA ALA A 20 5.66 -1.17 -8.01
C ALA A 20 5.82 -1.24 -9.55
N ALA A 21 5.89 -0.09 -10.23
CA ALA A 21 6.16 -0.04 -11.68
C ALA A 21 7.53 -0.63 -12.02
N VAL A 22 8.58 -0.29 -11.27
CA VAL A 22 9.92 -0.85 -11.48
C VAL A 22 9.95 -2.35 -11.19
N LEU A 23 9.30 -2.81 -10.12
CA LEU A 23 9.20 -4.24 -9.83
C LEU A 23 8.51 -4.98 -10.98
N GLN A 24 7.47 -4.39 -11.59
CA GLN A 24 6.76 -4.97 -12.71
C GLN A 24 7.65 -5.11 -13.97
N GLU A 25 8.54 -4.13 -14.20
CA GLU A 25 9.51 -4.19 -15.31
C GLU A 25 10.60 -5.25 -15.09
N LEU A 26 11.04 -5.42 -13.83
CA LEU A 26 12.12 -6.34 -13.47
C LEU A 26 11.65 -7.78 -13.28
N TRP A 27 10.35 -7.99 -13.06
CA TRP A 27 9.83 -9.33 -12.76
C TRP A 27 9.88 -10.24 -13.98
N PRO A 28 10.39 -11.48 -13.85
CA PRO A 28 10.62 -12.35 -15.01
C PRO A 28 9.34 -12.94 -15.63
N ARG A 29 8.17 -12.76 -15.01
CA ARG A 29 6.86 -13.23 -15.46
C ARG A 29 5.85 -12.08 -15.38
N PRO A 30 4.64 -12.23 -15.92
CA PRO A 30 3.59 -11.24 -15.67
C PRO A 30 3.38 -11.02 -14.18
N LEU A 31 3.52 -9.78 -13.72
CA LEU A 31 3.33 -9.34 -12.34
C LEU A 31 2.13 -8.41 -12.29
N GLN A 32 1.11 -8.78 -11.52
CA GLN A 32 -0.04 -7.93 -11.33
C GLN A 32 0.29 -6.83 -10.32
N VAL A 33 0.00 -5.58 -10.68
CA VAL A 33 0.08 -4.44 -9.77
C VAL A 33 -1.33 -3.96 -9.47
N SER A 34 -1.70 -3.92 -8.21
CA SER A 34 -2.97 -3.36 -7.73
C SER A 34 -2.81 -2.87 -6.30
N GLY A 35 -3.76 -2.07 -5.83
CA GLY A 35 -3.78 -1.54 -4.47
C GLY A 35 -5.19 -1.13 -4.09
N VAL A 36 -5.38 -0.60 -2.90
CA VAL A 36 -6.68 -0.11 -2.45
C VAL A 36 -7.24 0.95 -3.41
N ASP A 37 -6.41 1.81 -3.97
CA ASP A 37 -6.81 2.85 -4.93
C ASP A 37 -7.47 2.26 -6.20
N THR A 38 -7.08 1.05 -6.63
CA THR A 38 -7.70 0.35 -7.76
C THR A 38 -9.19 0.09 -7.51
N PHE A 39 -9.53 -0.30 -6.30
CA PHE A 39 -10.93 -0.56 -5.91
C PHE A 39 -11.68 0.75 -5.65
N LEU A 40 -11.02 1.75 -5.06
CA LEU A 40 -11.61 3.05 -4.79
C LEU A 40 -11.98 3.78 -6.08
N ALA A 41 -11.15 3.70 -7.12
CA ALA A 41 -11.39 4.33 -8.42
C ALA A 41 -12.68 3.83 -9.12
N SER A 42 -13.17 2.65 -8.78
CA SER A 42 -14.42 2.09 -9.32
C SER A 42 -15.69 2.57 -8.58
N GLN A 43 -15.54 3.32 -7.47
CA GLN A 43 -16.65 3.71 -6.63
C GLN A 43 -17.26 5.05 -7.08
N SER A 44 -18.57 5.21 -6.83
CA SER A 44 -19.23 6.49 -7.06
C SER A 44 -18.75 7.58 -6.09
N ALA A 45 -18.88 8.84 -6.48
CA ALA A 45 -18.51 9.97 -5.61
C ALA A 45 -19.20 9.96 -4.24
N ARG A 46 -20.37 9.33 -4.12
CA ARG A 46 -21.12 9.18 -2.85
C ARG A 46 -20.43 8.26 -1.84
N PHE A 47 -19.43 7.50 -2.28
CA PHE A 47 -18.63 6.63 -1.42
C PHE A 47 -17.60 7.42 -0.62
N PHE A 48 -17.35 8.68 -0.96
CA PHE A 48 -16.31 9.52 -0.40
C PHE A 48 -16.86 10.83 0.14
N ALA A 49 -16.25 11.37 1.21
CA ALA A 49 -16.48 12.71 1.69
C ALA A 49 -15.16 13.35 2.15
N SER A 50 -14.78 14.46 1.51
CA SER A 50 -13.57 15.23 1.85
C SER A 50 -13.90 16.58 2.52
N ASP A 51 -15.15 16.78 2.92
CA ASP A 51 -15.68 18.00 3.55
C ASP A 51 -15.96 17.84 5.06
N GLY A 52 -15.38 16.82 5.67
CA GLY A 52 -15.54 16.50 7.10
C GLY A 52 -16.81 15.71 7.44
N ARG A 53 -17.69 15.44 6.47
CA ARG A 53 -18.88 14.60 6.70
C ARG A 53 -18.47 13.14 6.84
N VAL A 54 -19.20 12.39 7.66
CA VAL A 54 -19.06 10.94 7.78
C VAL A 54 -19.99 10.25 6.79
N VAL A 55 -19.43 9.38 5.95
CA VAL A 55 -20.17 8.55 4.99
C VAL A 55 -19.92 7.07 5.23
N ALA A 56 -20.72 6.20 4.62
CA ALA A 56 -20.55 4.76 4.77
C ALA A 56 -19.27 4.22 4.10
N GLY A 57 -18.71 4.92 3.11
CA GLY A 57 -17.46 4.60 2.43
C GLY A 57 -16.23 5.14 3.17
N PHE A 58 -15.56 6.14 2.62
CA PHE A 58 -14.37 6.76 3.22
C PHE A 58 -14.62 8.26 3.48
N SER A 59 -14.23 8.71 4.66
CA SER A 59 -14.38 10.10 5.12
C SER A 59 -13.02 10.70 5.46
N TRP A 60 -12.71 11.88 4.93
CA TRP A 60 -11.57 12.70 5.32
C TRP A 60 -12.01 13.62 6.46
N ILE A 61 -11.67 13.24 7.67
CA ILE A 61 -12.04 13.94 8.89
C ILE A 61 -10.93 14.93 9.25
N PRO A 62 -11.23 16.24 9.37
CA PRO A 62 -10.24 17.22 9.78
C PRO A 62 -9.71 16.90 11.19
N VAL A 63 -8.38 16.88 11.32
CA VAL A 63 -7.67 16.68 12.58
C VAL A 63 -6.50 17.66 12.67
N THR A 64 -5.88 17.73 13.85
CA THR A 64 -4.63 18.49 14.07
C THR A 64 -3.54 17.52 14.47
N VAL A 65 -2.44 17.53 13.74
CA VAL A 65 -1.24 16.73 14.03
C VAL A 65 -0.06 17.68 14.19
N ASP A 66 0.59 17.66 15.35
CA ASP A 66 1.70 18.55 15.70
C ASP A 66 1.37 20.05 15.47
N GLY A 67 0.15 20.45 15.85
CA GLY A 67 -0.32 21.83 15.69
C GLY A 67 -0.64 22.26 14.26
N GLN A 68 -0.58 21.35 13.27
CA GLN A 68 -0.87 21.63 11.87
C GLN A 68 -2.15 20.93 11.39
N PRO A 69 -2.93 21.55 10.49
CA PRO A 69 -4.09 20.93 9.89
C PRO A 69 -3.74 19.65 9.13
N ALA A 70 -4.56 18.62 9.31
CA ALA A 70 -4.40 17.33 8.65
C ALA A 70 -5.77 16.68 8.43
N PHE A 71 -5.80 15.59 7.68
CA PHE A 71 -6.98 14.76 7.53
C PHE A 71 -6.70 13.31 7.93
N ASP A 72 -7.58 12.78 8.76
CA ASP A 72 -7.65 11.35 9.02
C ASP A 72 -8.62 10.70 8.01
N VAL A 73 -8.16 9.65 7.34
CA VAL A 73 -9.00 8.86 6.43
C VAL A 73 -9.68 7.75 7.23
N VAL A 74 -10.97 7.89 7.44
CA VAL A 74 -11.76 6.97 8.26
C VAL A 74 -12.69 6.14 7.38
N PRO A 75 -12.51 4.80 7.32
CA PRO A 75 -13.44 3.93 6.62
C PRO A 75 -14.73 3.75 7.44
N GLY A 76 -15.87 3.98 6.80
CA GLY A 76 -17.17 3.57 7.31
C GLY A 76 -17.47 2.09 7.03
N PRO A 77 -18.69 1.59 7.32
CA PRO A 77 -19.01 0.16 7.15
C PRO A 77 -18.79 -0.38 5.73
N LEU A 78 -19.12 0.40 4.69
CA LEU A 78 -18.86 0.02 3.29
C LEU A 78 -17.37 0.12 2.96
N GLY A 79 -16.64 1.10 3.52
CA GLY A 79 -15.19 1.23 3.38
C GLY A 79 -14.44 0.02 3.96
N LEU A 80 -14.82 -0.42 5.17
CA LEU A 80 -14.31 -1.65 5.78
C LEU A 80 -14.67 -2.90 4.95
N GLY A 81 -15.88 -2.93 4.40
CA GLY A 81 -16.30 -3.99 3.47
C GLY A 81 -15.43 -4.03 2.21
N MET A 82 -15.08 -2.85 1.65
CA MET A 82 -14.18 -2.72 0.50
C MET A 82 -12.77 -3.24 0.82
N ILE A 83 -12.20 -2.88 1.96
CA ILE A 83 -10.90 -3.38 2.41
C ILE A 83 -10.92 -4.91 2.49
N LYS A 84 -11.94 -5.51 3.08
CA LYS A 84 -12.08 -6.98 3.14
C LYS A 84 -12.24 -7.61 1.75
N ALA A 85 -12.99 -6.98 0.87
CA ALA A 85 -13.18 -7.45 -0.51
C ALA A 85 -11.86 -7.40 -1.32
N SER A 86 -11.02 -6.38 -1.12
CA SER A 86 -9.70 -6.31 -1.75
C SER A 86 -8.78 -7.44 -1.25
N HIS A 87 -8.79 -7.75 0.04
CA HIS A 87 -8.05 -8.90 0.58
C HIS A 87 -8.49 -10.22 -0.07
N ALA A 88 -9.80 -10.44 -0.22
CA ALA A 88 -10.33 -11.64 -0.87
C ALA A 88 -9.93 -11.71 -2.36
N TYR A 89 -9.92 -10.57 -3.05
CA TYR A 89 -9.45 -10.50 -4.44
C TYR A 89 -7.97 -10.89 -4.55
N TRP A 90 -7.08 -10.33 -3.72
CA TRP A 90 -5.66 -10.66 -3.74
C TRP A 90 -5.40 -12.12 -3.37
N ALA A 91 -6.17 -12.67 -2.42
CA ALA A 91 -6.12 -14.10 -2.10
C ALA A 91 -6.53 -14.99 -3.29
N ALA A 92 -7.57 -14.62 -4.03
CA ALA A 92 -8.00 -15.33 -5.22
C ALA A 92 -6.96 -15.28 -6.34
N CYS A 93 -6.31 -14.13 -6.55
CA CYS A 93 -5.18 -14.00 -7.48
C CYS A 93 -4.01 -14.91 -7.09
N ALA A 94 -3.64 -14.93 -5.81
CA ALA A 94 -2.58 -15.80 -5.31
C ALA A 94 -2.93 -17.28 -5.46
N ALA A 95 -4.17 -17.67 -5.18
CA ALA A 95 -4.67 -19.04 -5.38
C ALA A 95 -4.66 -19.46 -6.85
N ALA A 96 -4.84 -18.52 -7.78
CA ALA A 96 -4.71 -18.73 -9.22
C ALA A 96 -3.25 -18.79 -9.70
N GLY A 97 -2.26 -18.62 -8.81
CA GLY A 97 -0.84 -18.65 -9.13
C GLY A 97 -0.29 -17.34 -9.72
N LEU A 98 -1.02 -16.22 -9.58
CA LEU A 98 -0.60 -14.92 -10.08
C LEU A 98 0.31 -14.24 -9.07
N ASP A 99 1.53 -13.89 -9.51
CA ASP A 99 2.42 -13.03 -8.73
C ASP A 99 1.88 -11.61 -8.71
N GLN A 100 2.02 -10.91 -7.57
CA GLN A 100 1.42 -9.59 -7.41
C GLN A 100 2.25 -8.65 -6.54
N VAL A 101 2.19 -7.36 -6.88
CA VAL A 101 2.52 -6.25 -5.98
C VAL A 101 1.22 -5.61 -5.51
N ILE A 102 1.08 -5.48 -4.21
CA ILE A 102 -0.06 -4.86 -3.55
C ILE A 102 0.40 -3.52 -2.99
N ASP A 103 0.00 -2.41 -3.66
CA ASP A 103 0.27 -1.04 -3.22
C ASP A 103 -0.82 -0.60 -2.24
N ASP A 104 -0.57 -0.70 -0.94
CA ASP A 104 -1.58 -0.47 0.09
C ASP A 104 -1.20 0.67 1.05
N VAL A 105 -2.21 1.18 1.75
CA VAL A 105 -2.09 2.12 2.85
C VAL A 105 -2.96 1.62 4.00
N TRP A 106 -2.34 1.24 5.11
CA TRP A 106 -3.12 0.73 6.24
C TRP A 106 -3.70 1.88 7.06
N LEU A 107 -5.02 1.90 7.12
CA LEU A 107 -5.81 2.94 7.78
C LEU A 107 -6.30 2.49 9.16
N VAL A 108 -6.45 1.17 9.36
CA VAL A 108 -6.98 0.58 10.60
C VAL A 108 -6.07 -0.54 11.11
N PRO A 109 -5.99 -0.76 12.45
CA PRO A 109 -5.07 -1.71 13.07
C PRO A 109 -5.21 -3.14 12.57
N ASP A 110 -6.43 -3.60 12.29
CA ASP A 110 -6.72 -5.00 11.90
C ASP A 110 -6.46 -5.27 10.41
N GLN A 111 -6.21 -4.25 9.60
CA GLN A 111 -6.02 -4.38 8.15
C GLN A 111 -4.84 -5.29 7.80
N PRO A 112 -3.62 -5.12 8.37
CA PRO A 112 -2.49 -6.01 8.04
C PRO A 112 -2.69 -7.45 8.50
N ALA A 113 -3.36 -7.67 9.63
CA ALA A 113 -3.67 -9.03 10.10
C ALA A 113 -4.65 -9.72 9.15
N GLY A 114 -5.73 -9.04 8.77
CA GLY A 114 -6.70 -9.57 7.80
C GLY A 114 -6.10 -9.87 6.42
N LEU A 115 -5.15 -9.03 5.95
CA LEU A 115 -4.42 -9.29 4.71
C LEU A 115 -3.46 -10.48 4.86
N GLN A 116 -2.78 -10.60 6.00
CA GLN A 116 -1.90 -11.74 6.30
C GLN A 116 -2.68 -13.06 6.28
N ASP A 117 -3.85 -13.10 6.91
CA ASP A 117 -4.70 -14.30 6.91
C ASP A 117 -5.16 -14.65 5.49
N ALA A 118 -5.55 -13.65 4.70
CA ALA A 118 -5.96 -13.83 3.31
C ALA A 118 -4.83 -14.37 2.41
N LEU A 119 -3.59 -13.96 2.64
CA LEU A 119 -2.41 -14.37 1.88
C LEU A 119 -1.61 -15.52 2.53
N ALA A 120 -2.16 -16.23 3.52
CA ALA A 120 -1.43 -17.24 4.29
C ALA A 120 -0.85 -18.39 3.44
N ALA A 121 -1.45 -18.69 2.28
CA ALA A 121 -0.98 -19.72 1.34
C ALA A 121 0.03 -19.19 0.30
N ALA A 122 0.28 -17.88 0.24
CA ALA A 122 1.20 -17.25 -0.69
C ALA A 122 2.59 -17.04 -0.07
N ASN A 123 3.62 -16.91 -0.92
CA ASN A 123 4.93 -16.42 -0.50
C ASN A 123 4.87 -14.89 -0.41
N THR A 124 4.56 -14.35 0.78
CA THR A 124 4.33 -12.91 0.96
C THR A 124 5.54 -12.21 1.58
N LEU A 125 6.05 -11.16 0.91
CA LEU A 125 7.06 -10.24 1.43
C LEU A 125 6.38 -8.92 1.85
N TRP A 126 6.61 -8.50 3.07
CA TRP A 126 6.04 -7.28 3.64
C TRP A 126 7.07 -6.16 3.62
N VAL A 127 6.75 -5.06 2.94
CA VAL A 127 7.67 -3.95 2.68
C VAL A 127 7.16 -2.66 3.30
N GLY A 128 7.95 -2.04 4.17
CA GLY A 128 7.75 -0.68 4.66
C GLY A 128 8.37 0.33 3.69
N VAL A 129 7.53 1.17 3.09
CA VAL A 129 8.00 2.24 2.19
C VAL A 129 7.96 3.56 2.94
N HIS A 130 9.11 3.97 3.44
CA HIS A 130 9.30 5.18 4.22
C HIS A 130 9.57 6.40 3.33
N CYS A 131 9.13 7.54 3.82
CA CYS A 131 9.44 8.86 3.25
C CYS A 131 9.27 9.89 4.37
N PRO A 132 10.25 10.77 4.65
CA PRO A 132 10.09 11.83 5.63
C PRO A 132 8.87 12.70 5.33
N LEU A 133 8.15 13.11 6.39
CA LEU A 133 6.89 13.84 6.27
C LEU A 133 6.99 15.06 5.35
N ALA A 134 8.02 15.87 5.50
CA ALA A 134 8.18 17.08 4.69
C ALA A 134 8.28 16.80 3.19
N ILE A 135 8.97 15.71 2.81
CA ILE A 135 9.12 15.29 1.41
C ILE A 135 7.79 14.72 0.88
N ALA A 136 7.11 13.89 1.67
CA ALA A 136 5.83 13.30 1.27
C ALA A 136 4.75 14.39 1.12
N GLU A 137 4.72 15.40 1.99
CA GLU A 137 3.82 16.56 1.86
C GLU A 137 4.14 17.45 0.65
N GLN A 138 5.43 17.62 0.32
CA GLN A 138 5.79 18.32 -0.90
C GLN A 138 5.26 17.58 -2.12
N ARG A 139 5.47 16.28 -2.21
CA ARG A 139 4.95 15.42 -3.29
C ARG A 139 3.41 15.43 -3.34
N GLU A 140 2.73 15.48 -2.18
CA GLU A 140 1.27 15.60 -2.11
C GLU A 140 0.78 16.89 -2.78
N ARG A 141 1.42 18.03 -2.49
CA ARG A 141 1.09 19.33 -3.10
C ARG A 141 1.38 19.37 -4.61
N GLU A 142 2.51 18.81 -5.02
CA GLU A 142 2.92 18.76 -6.44
C GLU A 142 2.00 17.87 -7.29
N ARG A 143 1.50 16.80 -6.71
CA ARG A 143 0.59 15.86 -7.36
C ARG A 143 -0.78 16.47 -7.67
N GLY A 144 -1.34 17.28 -6.77
CA GLY A 144 -2.54 18.08 -6.99
C GLY A 144 -3.88 17.31 -7.10
N ASP A 145 -3.87 15.99 -7.04
CA ASP A 145 -5.05 15.12 -7.14
C ASP A 145 -5.49 14.53 -5.79
N ARG A 146 -4.88 14.97 -4.70
CA ARG A 146 -5.12 14.50 -3.33
C ARG A 146 -5.58 15.62 -2.42
N THR A 147 -6.35 15.26 -1.40
CA THR A 147 -6.71 16.18 -0.32
C THR A 147 -5.45 16.48 0.50
N VAL A 148 -4.94 17.72 0.40
CA VAL A 148 -3.72 18.15 1.10
C VAL A 148 -3.90 17.99 2.61
N GLY A 149 -2.90 17.41 3.29
CA GLY A 149 -2.94 17.07 4.71
C GLY A 149 -3.30 15.61 4.99
N THR A 150 -3.66 14.81 3.97
CA THR A 150 -3.88 13.36 4.11
C THR A 150 -2.59 12.64 4.48
N VAL A 151 -1.47 13.00 3.86
CA VAL A 151 -0.14 12.45 4.19
C VAL A 151 0.18 12.65 5.67
N ARG A 152 -0.03 13.85 6.21
CA ARG A 152 0.23 14.17 7.63
C ARG A 152 -0.61 13.30 8.56
N GLY A 153 -1.90 13.11 8.27
CA GLY A 153 -2.79 12.26 9.07
C GLY A 153 -2.39 10.78 9.06
N GLN A 154 -1.81 10.29 7.97
CA GLN A 154 -1.36 8.91 7.82
C GLN A 154 0.03 8.66 8.44
N HIS A 155 0.95 9.64 8.36
CA HIS A 155 2.39 9.47 8.60
C HIS A 155 2.70 8.92 9.99
N ALA A 156 2.05 9.41 11.03
CA ALA A 156 2.32 9.01 12.42
C ALA A 156 1.95 7.55 12.72
N ARG A 157 1.09 6.92 11.92
CA ARG A 157 0.50 5.63 12.28
C ARG A 157 0.66 4.52 11.22
N VAL A 158 0.86 4.86 9.94
CA VAL A 158 0.85 3.87 8.86
C VAL A 158 1.84 2.71 9.07
N HIS A 159 2.95 2.96 9.76
CA HIS A 159 3.99 1.98 10.06
C HIS A 159 3.88 1.34 11.46
N THR A 160 2.86 1.70 12.26
CA THR A 160 2.75 1.18 13.64
C THR A 160 2.05 -0.17 13.74
N PHE A 161 1.35 -0.59 12.70
CA PHE A 161 0.47 -1.77 12.74
C PHE A 161 1.21 -3.09 12.50
N ARG A 162 2.43 -3.06 11.97
CA ARG A 162 3.20 -4.26 11.66
C ARG A 162 4.69 -3.96 11.55
N LYS A 163 5.52 -4.97 11.85
CA LYS A 163 6.93 -5.01 11.43
C LYS A 163 7.03 -5.53 10.00
N TYR A 164 7.98 -5.01 9.23
CA TYR A 164 8.22 -5.42 7.85
C TYR A 164 9.37 -6.43 7.75
N ASP A 165 9.40 -7.15 6.64
CA ASP A 165 10.53 -8.02 6.27
C ASP A 165 11.70 -7.19 5.74
N VAL A 166 11.37 -6.08 5.05
CA VAL A 166 12.32 -5.09 4.53
C VAL A 166 11.73 -3.69 4.59
N ASP A 167 12.55 -2.72 4.91
CA ASP A 167 12.22 -1.30 4.90
C ASP A 167 13.04 -0.59 3.82
N VAL A 168 12.42 0.30 3.04
CA VAL A 168 13.06 1.16 2.04
C VAL A 168 12.68 2.61 2.25
N ASP A 169 13.61 3.55 1.97
CA ASP A 169 13.37 4.99 2.11
C ASP A 169 13.54 5.68 0.76
N THR A 170 12.44 6.20 0.24
CA THR A 170 12.38 6.86 -1.07
C THR A 170 12.86 8.31 -1.04
N SER A 171 13.33 8.82 0.09
CA SER A 171 13.98 10.12 0.19
C SER A 171 15.45 10.08 -0.15
N VAL A 172 16.09 8.91 0.00
CA VAL A 172 17.52 8.70 -0.19
C VAL A 172 17.84 7.68 -1.28
N ALA A 173 16.86 6.87 -1.70
CA ALA A 173 17.03 5.85 -2.74
C ALA A 173 16.06 6.08 -3.90
N ALA A 174 16.53 5.90 -5.12
CA ALA A 174 15.69 5.93 -6.31
C ALA A 174 14.74 4.72 -6.34
N PRO A 175 13.60 4.78 -7.07
CA PRO A 175 12.66 3.65 -7.16
C PRO A 175 13.33 2.33 -7.59
N ARG A 176 14.34 2.40 -8.45
CA ARG A 176 15.12 1.24 -8.89
C ARG A 176 15.94 0.63 -7.76
N GLU A 177 16.63 1.43 -6.97
CA GLU A 177 17.42 0.98 -5.83
C GLU A 177 16.53 0.35 -4.75
N CYS A 178 15.35 0.94 -4.51
CA CYS A 178 14.34 0.35 -3.63
C CYS A 178 13.85 -1.00 -4.14
N ALA A 179 13.57 -1.13 -5.44
CA ALA A 179 13.13 -2.37 -6.05
C ALA A 179 14.23 -3.45 -5.97
N ASP A 180 15.49 -3.11 -6.26
CA ASP A 180 16.62 -4.02 -6.15
C ASP A 180 16.81 -4.54 -4.70
N ALA A 181 16.65 -3.67 -3.69
CA ALA A 181 16.68 -4.07 -2.27
C ALA A 181 15.53 -5.03 -1.91
N ILE A 182 14.32 -4.78 -2.42
CA ILE A 182 13.15 -5.65 -2.22
C ILE A 182 13.38 -7.03 -2.86
N LEU A 183 13.91 -7.08 -4.09
CA LEU A 183 14.21 -8.34 -4.77
C LEU A 183 15.30 -9.12 -4.04
N ALA A 184 16.35 -8.45 -3.57
CA ALA A 184 17.41 -9.07 -2.78
C ALA A 184 16.87 -9.66 -1.46
N ALA A 185 15.96 -8.96 -0.78
CA ALA A 185 15.31 -9.47 0.43
C ALA A 185 14.43 -10.69 0.14
N LEU A 186 13.75 -10.70 -1.01
CA LEU A 186 12.96 -11.85 -1.44
C LEU A 186 13.84 -13.07 -1.71
N ASP A 187 14.95 -12.90 -2.43
CA ASP A 187 15.89 -13.99 -2.77
C ASP A 187 16.62 -14.58 -1.55
N ALA A 188 16.83 -13.77 -0.51
CA ALA A 188 17.44 -14.22 0.74
C ALA A 188 16.54 -15.15 1.57
N ARG A 189 15.24 -15.28 1.24
CA ARG A 189 14.30 -16.12 1.98
C ARG A 189 14.49 -17.59 1.64
N PRO A 190 14.46 -18.51 2.62
CA PRO A 190 14.77 -19.94 2.43
C PRO A 190 13.86 -20.67 1.42
N THR A 191 12.69 -20.12 1.10
CA THR A 191 11.67 -20.76 0.25
C THR A 191 11.38 -20.02 -1.06
N SER A 192 12.03 -18.88 -1.32
CA SER A 192 11.76 -18.04 -2.47
C SER A 192 12.98 -17.91 -3.38
N ARG A 193 13.01 -18.69 -4.46
CA ARG A 193 13.77 -18.25 -5.64
C ARG A 193 12.81 -17.46 -6.51
N LEU A 194 13.29 -16.32 -7.05
CA LEU A 194 12.60 -15.64 -8.15
C LEU A 194 12.25 -16.70 -9.21
N PRO A 195 11.03 -16.66 -9.76
CA PRO A 195 10.65 -17.58 -10.83
C PRO A 195 11.66 -17.44 -11.97
N ALA A 196 12.13 -18.57 -12.52
CA ALA A 196 12.96 -18.54 -13.71
C ALA A 196 12.19 -17.84 -14.86
N ALA A 197 12.90 -17.00 -15.62
CA ALA A 197 12.34 -16.45 -16.86
C ALA A 197 11.99 -17.61 -17.81
N PRO A 198 10.93 -17.51 -18.61
CA PRO A 198 10.53 -18.53 -19.57
C PRO A 198 11.55 -18.77 -20.66
#